data_635472798dd75a11c4ca8636156672da
#
_entry.id   635472798dd75a11c4ca8636156672da
#
_cell.length_a   1.000
_cell.length_b   1.000
_cell.length_c   1.000
_cell.angle_alpha   90.00
_cell.angle_beta   90.00
_cell.angle_gamma   90.00
#
_symmetry.space_group_name_H-M   'P 1'
#
loop_
_entity.id
_entity.type
_entity.pdbx_description
1 polymer ?
#
loop_
_entity_poly.entity_id
_entity_poly.type
_entity_poly.pdbx_seq_one_letter_code
_entity_poly.pdbx_strand_id
1 'polypeptide(L)'
;MSEGRGSLSPLIFRKGVLDMTSVTNGLGTQRPLNRKKGGFFSTLGKQWQLMLMSVPMLLYVLLFNYAPMWGWVNAFKDISKERGTLQPFLDGTGAASYGFKNFTDLFDPLSQPTFVSSIRNTIAMSIINLVFGTVSAIILALLLNEVRNKAFKRTVQTVTYLPHFLSMVIVVGIAKIIFSNDGVITELLHGMGFAPRSVDWLGTKQYFWWIVGVVNVWKEVGWGTIIYISAMTGIDPSLYEAAAIDGAGRFQRILHVTLPGIKSTFIILLIMNIGHLLDTGFEIQYLLGPEIINEVRYTIDLYVLDYGTQKTNIGLATAAGIFKSVIAVILLTGANFLAKKLGEDSLM
;
A
#
# COMPACT_ATOMS: atom_id res chain seq x y z
N MET A 1 -27.94 51.92 78.91
CA MET A 1 -26.70 51.57 79.65
C MET A 1 -25.78 51.02 78.63
N SER A 2 -24.95 51.86 78.25
CA SER A 2 -23.48 52.07 78.25
C SER A 2 -22.79 51.12 77.22
N GLU A 3 -22.43 51.68 76.10
CA GLU A 3 -21.13 52.27 75.75
C GLU A 3 -20.02 51.25 75.56
N GLY A 4 -19.41 51.31 74.37
CA GLY A 4 -18.19 50.65 73.98
C GLY A 4 -17.76 50.91 72.54
N ARG A 5 -17.44 52.21 72.28
CA ARG A 5 -16.79 52.60 71.01
C ARG A 5 -15.31 52.10 71.06
N GLY A 6 -14.92 51.26 70.17
CA GLY A 6 -13.51 50.89 69.86
C GLY A 6 -13.12 51.37 68.49
N SER A 7 -12.22 52.33 68.49
CA SER A 7 -11.65 53.03 67.35
C SER A 7 -10.85 52.10 66.43
N LEU A 8 -11.16 52.10 65.14
CA LEU A 8 -10.37 51.49 64.08
C LEU A 8 -9.26 52.49 63.68
N SER A 9 -8.00 52.12 64.01
CA SER A 9 -6.80 52.75 63.49
C SER A 9 -6.49 52.23 62.08
N PRO A 10 -6.01 53.03 61.13
CA PRO A 10 -5.68 52.60 59.77
C PRO A 10 -4.35 51.88 59.78
N LEU A 11 -4.36 50.59 59.42
CA LEU A 11 -3.17 49.81 59.12
C LEU A 11 -2.54 50.26 57.80
N ILE A 12 -1.37 50.81 57.94
CA ILE A 12 -0.44 51.28 56.96
C ILE A 12 -0.11 50.14 55.95
N PHE A 13 -0.46 50.32 54.70
CA PHE A 13 -0.01 49.52 53.58
C PHE A 13 1.48 49.75 53.41
N ARG A 14 2.32 48.90 53.99
CA ARG A 14 3.78 48.85 53.71
C ARG A 14 3.99 48.05 52.46
N LYS A 15 4.36 48.74 51.36
CA LYS A 15 4.85 48.16 50.11
C LYS A 15 6.04 47.22 50.40
N GLY A 16 5.77 45.93 50.44
CA GLY A 16 6.82 44.92 50.30
C GLY A 16 7.06 44.69 48.81
N VAL A 17 8.03 45.38 48.25
CA VAL A 17 8.58 45.00 46.97
C VAL A 17 9.31 43.68 47.22
N LEU A 18 8.66 42.58 46.83
CA LEU A 18 9.31 41.28 46.74
C LEU A 18 10.38 41.37 45.67
N ASP A 19 11.59 41.37 46.09
CA ASP A 19 12.77 41.34 45.25
C ASP A 19 12.78 40.02 44.44
N MET A 20 12.34 40.09 43.19
CA MET A 20 12.31 38.95 42.29
C MET A 20 13.69 38.45 41.86
N THR A 21 14.74 39.11 42.31
CA THR A 21 16.12 38.71 41.98
C THR A 21 16.65 37.54 42.81
N SER A 22 15.98 37.19 43.91
CA SER A 22 16.45 36.09 44.80
C SER A 22 15.85 34.72 44.40
N VAL A 23 14.80 34.66 43.54
CA VAL A 23 14.15 33.40 43.09
C VAL A 23 14.85 32.80 41.87
N THR A 24 15.61 33.58 41.11
CA THR A 24 16.31 33.10 39.92
C THR A 24 17.64 32.38 40.20
N ASN A 25 18.18 32.44 41.40
CA ASN A 25 19.44 31.77 41.74
C ASN A 25 19.27 30.32 42.25
N GLY A 26 18.04 29.79 42.34
CA GLY A 26 17.76 28.42 42.75
C GLY A 26 17.46 27.43 41.62
N LEU A 27 17.26 27.93 40.39
CA LEU A 27 17.18 27.05 39.22
C LEU A 27 18.62 26.72 38.80
N GLY A 28 19.14 25.64 39.38
CA GLY A 28 20.40 25.08 38.95
C GLY A 28 20.42 25.00 37.42
N THR A 29 21.32 25.76 36.81
CA THR A 29 21.68 25.61 35.43
C THR A 29 21.96 24.13 35.20
N GLN A 30 20.99 23.43 34.61
CA GLN A 30 21.26 22.08 34.10
C GLN A 30 22.37 22.26 33.08
N ARG A 31 23.61 22.00 33.51
CA ARG A 31 24.74 21.88 32.59
C ARG A 31 24.25 20.97 31.45
N PRO A 32 24.32 21.41 30.18
CA PRO A 32 24.01 20.52 29.07
C PRO A 32 24.87 19.28 29.30
N LEU A 33 24.20 18.15 29.53
CA LEU A 33 24.87 16.86 29.56
C LEU A 33 25.62 16.73 28.26
N ASN A 34 26.91 17.04 28.29
CA ASN A 34 27.81 16.88 27.16
C ASN A 34 27.92 15.35 26.96
N ARG A 35 26.89 14.79 26.33
CA ARG A 35 26.86 13.41 25.88
C ARG A 35 27.99 13.31 24.86
N LYS A 36 29.21 13.00 25.33
CA LYS A 36 30.28 12.51 24.48
C LYS A 36 29.62 11.50 23.56
N LYS A 37 29.51 11.82 22.28
CA LYS A 37 29.08 10.89 21.25
C LYS A 37 30.06 9.73 21.34
N GLY A 38 29.67 8.68 22.08
CA GLY A 38 30.44 7.45 22.14
C GLY A 38 30.64 6.99 20.70
N GLY A 39 31.86 6.69 20.29
CA GLY A 39 32.13 6.21 18.95
C GLY A 39 31.22 5.02 18.63
N PHE A 40 30.87 4.84 17.38
CA PHE A 40 29.98 3.77 16.89
C PHE A 40 30.28 2.42 17.60
N PHE A 41 31.55 2.01 17.70
CA PHE A 41 31.97 0.77 18.38
C PHE A 41 31.71 0.75 19.89
N SER A 42 31.77 1.88 20.60
CA SER A 42 31.48 1.92 22.05
C SER A 42 29.99 1.80 22.33
N THR A 43 29.15 2.29 21.41
CA THR A 43 27.69 2.13 21.49
C THR A 43 27.30 0.69 21.16
N LEU A 44 27.97 0.07 20.17
CA LEU A 44 27.79 -1.35 19.85
C LEU A 44 28.05 -2.25 21.07
N GLY A 45 29.16 -2.06 21.74
CA GLY A 45 29.51 -2.86 22.93
C GLY A 45 28.52 -2.73 24.09
N LYS A 46 27.89 -1.55 24.25
CA LYS A 46 26.87 -1.32 25.29
C LYS A 46 25.48 -1.91 24.90
N GLN A 47 25.22 -2.11 23.62
CA GLN A 47 23.93 -2.58 23.09
C GLN A 47 24.03 -3.96 22.43
N TRP A 48 25.02 -4.78 22.83
CA TRP A 48 25.25 -6.08 22.21
C TRP A 48 24.02 -7.00 22.21
N GLN A 49 23.16 -6.89 23.24
CA GLN A 49 21.91 -7.67 23.30
C GLN A 49 20.93 -7.29 22.20
N LEU A 50 20.75 -5.98 21.93
CA LEU A 50 19.91 -5.51 20.83
C LEU A 50 20.48 -5.93 19.47
N MET A 51 21.80 -5.90 19.33
CA MET A 51 22.46 -6.37 18.13
C MET A 51 22.27 -7.88 17.93
N LEU A 52 22.44 -8.66 19.00
CA LEU A 52 22.21 -10.11 18.91
C LEU A 52 20.76 -10.42 18.49
N MET A 53 19.78 -9.66 18.98
CA MET A 53 18.39 -9.78 18.54
C MET A 53 18.17 -9.37 17.08
N SER A 54 18.96 -8.44 16.52
CA SER A 54 18.85 -8.01 15.13
C SER A 54 19.54 -8.98 14.15
N VAL A 55 20.52 -9.77 14.59
CA VAL A 55 21.27 -10.71 13.73
C VAL A 55 20.36 -11.70 12.99
N PRO A 56 19.40 -12.41 13.63
CA PRO A 56 18.52 -13.33 12.92
C PRO A 56 17.71 -12.63 11.83
N MET A 57 17.23 -11.40 12.07
CA MET A 57 16.48 -10.61 11.08
C MET A 57 17.38 -10.20 9.91
N LEU A 58 18.60 -9.74 10.19
CA LEU A 58 19.57 -9.39 9.16
C LEU A 58 19.96 -10.59 8.32
N LEU A 59 20.22 -11.73 8.95
CA LEU A 59 20.50 -12.98 8.23
C LEU A 59 19.34 -13.42 7.35
N TYR A 60 18.10 -13.33 7.86
CA TYR A 60 16.90 -13.60 7.09
C TYR A 60 16.83 -12.71 5.84
N VAL A 61 16.99 -11.39 6.01
CA VAL A 61 16.96 -10.44 4.90
C VAL A 61 18.07 -10.73 3.88
N LEU A 62 19.30 -11.00 4.34
CA LEU A 62 20.42 -11.31 3.46
C LEU A 62 20.20 -12.60 2.67
N LEU A 63 19.72 -13.66 3.33
CA LEU A 63 19.53 -14.96 2.69
C LEU A 63 18.33 -15.00 1.76
N PHE A 64 17.20 -14.37 2.14
CA PHE A 64 15.95 -14.51 1.40
C PHE A 64 15.65 -13.34 0.47
N ASN A 65 16.21 -12.15 0.70
CA ASN A 65 16.00 -11.00 -0.18
C ASN A 65 17.24 -10.69 -1.05
N TYR A 66 18.45 -10.70 -0.48
CA TYR A 66 19.64 -10.34 -1.24
C TYR A 66 20.28 -11.51 -2.00
N ALA A 67 20.35 -12.70 -1.43
CA ALA A 67 20.93 -13.85 -2.12
C ALA A 67 20.19 -14.20 -3.43
N PRO A 68 18.83 -14.16 -3.51
CA PRO A 68 18.13 -14.40 -4.78
C PRO A 68 18.41 -13.34 -5.86
N MET A 69 18.82 -12.11 -5.49
CA MET A 69 19.18 -11.09 -6.48
C MET A 69 20.34 -11.52 -7.38
N TRP A 70 21.18 -12.45 -6.91
CA TRP A 70 22.19 -13.07 -7.77
C TRP A 70 21.59 -13.74 -9.01
N GLY A 71 20.35 -14.22 -8.92
CA GLY A 71 19.59 -14.78 -10.04
C GLY A 71 19.31 -13.79 -11.18
N TRP A 72 19.42 -12.47 -10.95
CA TRP A 72 19.23 -11.44 -12.00
C TRP A 72 20.25 -11.57 -13.13
N VAL A 73 21.42 -12.17 -12.89
CA VAL A 73 22.39 -12.46 -13.92
C VAL A 73 21.82 -13.33 -15.05
N ASN A 74 20.80 -14.14 -14.76
CA ASN A 74 20.13 -14.98 -15.77
C ASN A 74 19.44 -14.17 -16.87
N ALA A 75 19.02 -12.94 -16.58
CA ALA A 75 18.45 -12.04 -17.58
C ALA A 75 19.44 -11.68 -18.70
N PHE A 76 20.73 -11.73 -18.40
CA PHE A 76 21.80 -11.35 -19.32
C PHE A 76 22.45 -12.56 -20.00
N LYS A 77 22.05 -13.80 -19.65
CA LYS A 77 22.57 -15.03 -20.25
C LYS A 77 21.71 -15.47 -21.43
N ASP A 78 22.33 -15.84 -22.53
CA ASP A 78 21.65 -16.50 -23.65
C ASP A 78 21.49 -18.00 -23.34
N ILE A 79 20.36 -18.35 -22.72
CA ILE A 79 20.05 -19.72 -22.28
C ILE A 79 19.52 -20.58 -23.45
N SER A 80 19.36 -20.03 -24.64
CA SER A 80 18.82 -20.76 -25.80
C SER A 80 19.73 -21.95 -26.22
N LYS A 81 20.96 -22.00 -25.75
CA LYS A 81 21.93 -23.07 -26.03
C LYS A 81 22.15 -24.07 -24.90
N GLU A 82 21.67 -23.77 -23.67
CA GLU A 82 21.89 -24.67 -22.53
C GLU A 82 20.59 -24.92 -21.79
N ARG A 83 20.13 -26.16 -21.77
CA ARG A 83 18.99 -26.59 -20.97
C ARG A 83 19.35 -26.51 -19.49
N GLY A 84 18.69 -25.57 -18.84
CA GLY A 84 18.39 -25.45 -17.43
C GLY A 84 19.29 -26.14 -16.43
N THR A 85 20.20 -25.41 -15.81
CA THR A 85 20.64 -25.69 -14.44
C THR A 85 21.36 -24.48 -13.86
N LEU A 86 21.40 -24.36 -12.54
CA LEU A 86 22.32 -23.49 -11.79
C LEU A 86 23.80 -23.79 -12.07
N GLN A 87 24.12 -24.80 -12.91
CA GLN A 87 25.46 -25.24 -13.26
C GLN A 87 26.38 -24.21 -13.90
N PRO A 88 25.93 -23.26 -14.76
CA PRO A 88 26.83 -22.25 -15.29
C PRO A 88 27.46 -21.34 -14.23
N PHE A 89 26.87 -21.29 -13.03
CA PHE A 89 27.43 -20.54 -11.91
C PHE A 89 28.61 -21.25 -11.22
N LEU A 90 28.68 -22.57 -11.32
CA LEU A 90 29.68 -23.36 -10.61
C LEU A 90 30.83 -23.79 -11.51
N ASP A 91 30.58 -23.98 -12.80
CA ASP A 91 31.56 -24.65 -13.66
C ASP A 91 32.49 -23.74 -14.47
N GLY A 92 32.23 -22.43 -14.55
CA GLY A 92 33.13 -21.43 -15.18
C GLY A 92 33.58 -21.71 -16.62
N THR A 93 33.13 -22.82 -17.23
CA THR A 93 33.64 -23.37 -18.51
C THR A 93 32.64 -23.27 -19.67
N GLY A 94 31.38 -22.90 -19.42
CA GLY A 94 30.43 -22.64 -20.49
C GLY A 94 30.66 -21.25 -21.06
N ALA A 95 30.90 -21.13 -22.37
CA ALA A 95 30.91 -19.86 -23.08
C ALA A 95 29.49 -19.25 -23.10
N ALA A 96 28.97 -18.87 -21.94
CA ALA A 96 27.72 -18.15 -21.83
C ALA A 96 27.91 -16.79 -22.48
N SER A 97 27.25 -16.57 -23.60
CA SER A 97 27.19 -15.28 -24.25
C SER A 97 26.34 -14.35 -23.35
N TYR A 98 26.98 -13.37 -22.72
CA TYR A 98 26.30 -12.34 -21.95
C TYR A 98 25.86 -11.22 -22.90
N GLY A 99 24.62 -10.77 -22.76
CA GLY A 99 24.11 -9.68 -23.57
C GLY A 99 22.69 -9.28 -23.16
N PHE A 100 22.12 -8.35 -23.92
CA PHE A 100 20.75 -7.87 -23.71
C PHE A 100 19.71 -8.62 -24.54
N LYS A 101 20.04 -9.78 -25.08
CA LYS A 101 19.17 -10.54 -25.97
C LYS A 101 17.81 -10.85 -25.36
N ASN A 102 17.75 -11.30 -24.09
CA ASN A 102 16.48 -11.56 -23.43
C ASN A 102 15.60 -10.29 -23.33
N PHE A 103 16.21 -9.12 -23.17
CA PHE A 103 15.45 -7.85 -23.14
C PHE A 103 14.96 -7.44 -24.53
N THR A 104 15.73 -7.66 -25.59
CA THR A 104 15.28 -7.39 -26.95
C THR A 104 14.21 -8.38 -27.40
N ASP A 105 14.36 -9.65 -27.06
CA ASP A 105 13.41 -10.72 -27.37
C ASP A 105 12.04 -10.49 -26.71
N LEU A 106 11.99 -9.88 -25.51
CA LEU A 106 10.71 -9.53 -24.86
C LEU A 106 9.79 -8.68 -25.76
N PHE A 107 10.38 -7.78 -26.56
CA PHE A 107 9.64 -6.86 -27.42
C PHE A 107 9.55 -7.33 -28.88
N ASP A 108 10.10 -8.48 -29.21
CA ASP A 108 9.96 -9.07 -30.54
C ASP A 108 8.57 -9.74 -30.69
N PRO A 109 7.69 -9.22 -31.56
CA PRO A 109 6.35 -9.77 -31.75
C PRO A 109 6.33 -11.20 -32.27
N LEU A 110 7.39 -11.64 -32.93
CA LEU A 110 7.50 -12.99 -33.48
C LEU A 110 7.85 -14.02 -32.42
N SER A 111 8.77 -13.66 -31.52
CA SER A 111 9.23 -14.57 -30.46
C SER A 111 8.36 -14.46 -29.20
N GLN A 112 7.83 -13.27 -28.89
CA GLN A 112 7.09 -12.99 -27.64
C GLN A 112 5.80 -12.17 -27.87
N PRO A 113 4.80 -12.67 -28.60
CA PRO A 113 3.60 -11.93 -28.94
C PRO A 113 2.75 -11.56 -27.69
N THR A 114 2.93 -12.27 -26.58
CA THR A 114 2.15 -12.09 -25.35
C THR A 114 2.71 -11.05 -24.40
N PHE A 115 3.99 -10.64 -24.52
CA PHE A 115 4.60 -9.72 -23.55
C PHE A 115 4.02 -8.30 -23.63
N VAL A 116 3.87 -7.76 -24.83
CA VAL A 116 3.29 -6.41 -25.01
C VAL A 116 1.84 -6.37 -24.52
N SER A 117 1.06 -7.42 -24.80
CA SER A 117 -0.31 -7.53 -24.27
C SER A 117 -0.31 -7.65 -22.74
N SER A 118 0.67 -8.33 -22.14
CA SER A 118 0.78 -8.44 -20.68
C SER A 118 1.06 -7.10 -20.00
N ILE A 119 1.85 -6.22 -20.63
CA ILE A 119 2.07 -4.84 -20.14
C ILE A 119 0.74 -4.08 -20.14
N ARG A 120 0.01 -4.10 -21.26
CA ARG A 120 -1.31 -3.44 -21.39
C ARG A 120 -2.27 -3.94 -20.30
N ASN A 121 -2.38 -5.25 -20.14
CA ASN A 121 -3.29 -5.87 -19.18
C ASN A 121 -2.91 -5.51 -17.74
N THR A 122 -1.62 -5.56 -17.41
CA THR A 122 -1.11 -5.14 -16.11
C THR A 122 -1.49 -3.70 -15.80
N ILE A 123 -1.21 -2.76 -16.71
CA ILE A 123 -1.54 -1.35 -16.54
C ILE A 123 -3.05 -1.15 -16.38
N ALA A 124 -3.86 -1.77 -17.23
CA ALA A 124 -5.32 -1.62 -17.19
C ALA A 124 -5.90 -2.12 -15.86
N MET A 125 -5.54 -3.34 -15.43
CA MET A 125 -6.01 -3.89 -14.16
C MET A 125 -5.50 -3.10 -12.95
N SER A 126 -4.25 -2.62 -13.00
CA SER A 126 -3.66 -1.81 -11.95
C SER A 126 -4.35 -0.47 -11.77
N ILE A 127 -4.67 0.21 -12.88
CA ILE A 127 -5.41 1.48 -12.84
C ILE A 127 -6.82 1.26 -12.28
N ILE A 128 -7.50 0.20 -12.70
CA ILE A 128 -8.82 -0.17 -12.17
C ILE A 128 -8.71 -0.39 -10.65
N ASN A 129 -7.76 -1.21 -10.20
CA ASN A 129 -7.56 -1.48 -8.78
C ASN A 129 -7.18 -0.22 -8.00
N LEU A 130 -6.28 0.61 -8.50
CA LEU A 130 -5.85 1.84 -7.86
C LEU A 130 -7.04 2.80 -7.67
N VAL A 131 -7.78 3.07 -8.72
CA VAL A 131 -8.88 4.04 -8.70
C VAL A 131 -10.04 3.51 -7.85
N PHE A 132 -10.56 2.32 -8.19
CA PHE A 132 -11.73 1.78 -7.49
C PHE A 132 -11.40 1.34 -6.06
N GLY A 133 -10.22 0.78 -5.81
CA GLY A 133 -9.77 0.41 -4.47
C GLY A 133 -9.64 1.63 -3.56
N THR A 134 -8.96 2.68 -4.02
CA THR A 134 -8.77 3.91 -3.24
C THR A 134 -10.09 4.65 -3.00
N VAL A 135 -10.88 4.85 -4.04
CA VAL A 135 -12.16 5.58 -3.94
C VAL A 135 -13.14 4.83 -3.03
N SER A 136 -13.27 3.51 -3.18
CA SER A 136 -14.17 2.72 -2.34
C SER A 136 -13.72 2.68 -0.87
N ALA A 137 -12.41 2.61 -0.60
CA ALA A 137 -11.88 2.66 0.76
C ALA A 137 -12.16 4.00 1.45
N ILE A 138 -11.99 5.12 0.72
CA ILE A 138 -12.30 6.46 1.25
C ILE A 138 -13.80 6.60 1.48
N ILE A 139 -14.65 6.19 0.54
CA ILE A 139 -16.12 6.26 0.70
C ILE A 139 -16.55 5.44 1.90
N LEU A 140 -16.08 4.20 2.04
CA LEU A 140 -16.41 3.36 3.18
C LEU A 140 -15.91 3.95 4.50
N ALA A 141 -14.72 4.56 4.53
CA ALA A 141 -14.18 5.25 5.70
C ALA A 141 -15.07 6.44 6.11
N LEU A 142 -15.46 7.27 5.15
CA LEU A 142 -16.36 8.42 5.38
C LEU A 142 -17.71 7.95 5.92
N LEU A 143 -18.33 6.94 5.30
CA LEU A 143 -19.59 6.38 5.75
C LEU A 143 -19.48 5.85 7.18
N LEU A 144 -18.45 5.08 7.49
CA LEU A 144 -18.20 4.55 8.83
C LEU A 144 -17.88 5.64 9.85
N ASN A 145 -17.27 6.74 9.44
CA ASN A 145 -17.00 7.87 10.32
C ASN A 145 -18.29 8.60 10.74
N GLU A 146 -19.30 8.66 9.87
CA GLU A 146 -20.60 9.27 10.14
C GLU A 146 -21.53 8.39 10.99
N VAL A 147 -21.26 7.09 11.10
CA VAL A 147 -22.10 6.15 11.87
C VAL A 147 -21.94 6.40 13.37
N ARG A 148 -23.04 6.78 14.02
CA ARG A 148 -23.10 7.03 15.48
C ARG A 148 -23.23 5.78 16.31
N ASN A 149 -23.93 4.75 15.80
CA ASN A 149 -24.13 3.50 16.53
C ASN A 149 -22.83 2.67 16.50
N LYS A 150 -22.18 2.59 17.67
CA LYS A 150 -20.89 1.89 17.82
C LYS A 150 -20.98 0.37 17.52
N ALA A 151 -22.10 -0.27 17.88
CA ALA A 151 -22.29 -1.69 17.62
C ALA A 151 -22.40 -1.95 16.10
N PHE A 152 -23.25 -1.19 15.42
CA PHE A 152 -23.39 -1.27 13.96
C PHE A 152 -22.06 -0.98 13.24
N LYS A 153 -21.36 0.11 13.62
CA LYS A 153 -20.05 0.45 13.07
C LYS A 153 -19.08 -0.74 13.19
N ARG A 154 -18.98 -1.34 14.37
CA ARG A 154 -18.10 -2.47 14.64
C ARG A 154 -18.47 -3.69 13.80
N THR A 155 -19.76 -4.01 13.68
CA THR A 155 -20.23 -5.12 12.84
C THR A 155 -19.85 -4.92 11.38
N VAL A 156 -20.14 -3.75 10.81
CA VAL A 156 -19.78 -3.44 9.42
C VAL A 156 -18.27 -3.52 9.21
N GLN A 157 -17.47 -2.96 10.11
CA GLN A 157 -16.02 -3.08 10.06
C GLN A 157 -15.56 -4.53 10.06
N THR A 158 -16.07 -5.37 10.97
CA THR A 158 -15.70 -6.80 11.04
C THR A 158 -16.05 -7.52 9.74
N VAL A 159 -17.25 -7.32 9.21
CA VAL A 159 -17.70 -7.97 7.97
C VAL A 159 -16.89 -7.52 6.75
N THR A 160 -16.57 -6.23 6.65
CA THR A 160 -15.80 -5.69 5.52
C THR A 160 -14.31 -6.00 5.59
N TYR A 161 -13.76 -6.25 6.80
CA TYR A 161 -12.35 -6.61 6.96
C TYR A 161 -12.08 -8.11 6.74
N LEU A 162 -13.09 -8.95 6.97
CA LEU A 162 -12.96 -10.41 6.89
C LEU A 162 -12.41 -10.92 5.56
N PRO A 163 -12.82 -10.41 4.38
CA PRO A 163 -12.34 -10.92 3.09
C PRO A 163 -10.83 -10.76 2.91
N HIS A 164 -10.22 -9.73 3.49
CA HIS A 164 -8.77 -9.51 3.42
C HIS A 164 -7.96 -10.71 3.95
N PHE A 165 -8.44 -11.36 4.99
CA PHE A 165 -7.76 -12.50 5.62
C PHE A 165 -7.97 -13.84 4.89
N LEU A 166 -8.83 -13.87 3.88
CA LEU A 166 -9.05 -15.08 3.08
C LEU A 166 -7.89 -15.26 2.08
N SER A 167 -7.48 -16.51 1.87
CA SER A 167 -6.54 -16.83 0.79
C SER A 167 -7.14 -16.49 -0.58
N MET A 168 -6.29 -16.11 -1.54
CA MET A 168 -6.76 -15.79 -2.89
C MET A 168 -7.49 -16.96 -3.56
N VAL A 169 -7.11 -18.19 -3.26
CA VAL A 169 -7.80 -19.40 -3.75
C VAL A 169 -9.26 -19.45 -3.31
N ILE A 170 -9.53 -19.14 -2.03
CA ILE A 170 -10.91 -19.09 -1.50
C ILE A 170 -11.67 -17.93 -2.14
N VAL A 171 -11.07 -16.76 -2.23
CA VAL A 171 -11.66 -15.56 -2.86
C VAL A 171 -12.06 -15.85 -4.30
N VAL A 172 -11.17 -16.44 -5.07
CA VAL A 172 -11.46 -16.82 -6.46
C VAL A 172 -12.51 -17.94 -6.54
N GLY A 173 -12.48 -18.91 -5.63
CA GLY A 173 -13.52 -19.94 -5.54
C GLY A 173 -14.91 -19.33 -5.36
N ILE A 174 -15.06 -18.38 -4.44
CA ILE A 174 -16.30 -17.63 -4.21
C ILE A 174 -16.68 -16.83 -5.47
N ALA A 175 -15.72 -16.12 -6.07
CA ALA A 175 -15.96 -15.35 -7.28
C ALA A 175 -16.45 -16.22 -8.45
N LYS A 176 -15.86 -17.40 -8.66
CA LYS A 176 -16.33 -18.37 -9.68
C LYS A 176 -17.78 -18.81 -9.48
N ILE A 177 -18.18 -19.04 -8.23
CA ILE A 177 -19.58 -19.40 -7.92
C ILE A 177 -20.51 -18.23 -8.19
N ILE A 178 -20.13 -17.02 -7.79
CA ILE A 178 -20.95 -15.79 -7.95
C ILE A 178 -21.13 -15.42 -9.43
N PHE A 179 -20.07 -15.55 -10.24
CA PHE A 179 -20.04 -15.21 -11.66
C PHE A 179 -20.26 -16.42 -12.58
N SER A 180 -20.67 -17.58 -12.06
CA SER A 180 -21.07 -18.73 -12.90
C SER A 180 -22.36 -18.45 -13.66
N ASN A 181 -22.66 -19.29 -14.66
CA ASN A 181 -23.90 -19.18 -15.44
C ASN A 181 -25.17 -19.29 -14.58
N ASP A 182 -25.11 -20.11 -13.51
CA ASP A 182 -26.17 -20.27 -12.51
C ASP A 182 -25.89 -19.48 -11.23
N GLY A 183 -24.94 -18.53 -11.30
CA GLY A 183 -24.50 -17.74 -10.15
C GLY A 183 -25.45 -16.60 -9.82
N VAL A 184 -25.32 -16.08 -8.58
CA VAL A 184 -26.17 -15.02 -8.05
C VAL A 184 -26.22 -13.78 -8.95
N ILE A 185 -25.09 -13.38 -9.55
CA ILE A 185 -25.02 -12.22 -10.44
C ILE A 185 -25.83 -12.48 -11.71
N THR A 186 -25.69 -13.68 -12.29
CA THR A 186 -26.42 -14.06 -13.51
C THR A 186 -27.92 -14.06 -13.28
N GLU A 187 -28.37 -14.68 -12.17
CA GLU A 187 -29.80 -14.74 -11.81
C GLU A 187 -30.38 -13.35 -11.53
N LEU A 188 -29.65 -12.49 -10.81
CA LEU A 188 -30.09 -11.12 -10.53
C LEU A 188 -30.23 -10.28 -11.81
N LEU A 189 -29.20 -10.29 -12.67
CA LEU A 189 -29.20 -9.51 -13.91
C LEU A 189 -30.22 -10.03 -14.92
N HIS A 190 -30.41 -11.35 -14.97
CA HIS A 190 -31.45 -11.97 -15.78
C HIS A 190 -32.85 -11.60 -15.29
N GLY A 191 -33.08 -11.69 -13.98
CA GLY A 191 -34.37 -11.30 -13.36
C GLY A 191 -34.73 -9.84 -13.56
N MET A 192 -33.73 -8.96 -13.66
CA MET A 192 -33.90 -7.52 -13.98
C MET A 192 -33.98 -7.23 -15.50
N GLY A 193 -33.79 -8.24 -16.36
CA GLY A 193 -33.80 -8.08 -17.81
C GLY A 193 -32.53 -7.48 -18.42
N PHE A 194 -31.44 -7.36 -17.63
CA PHE A 194 -30.19 -6.76 -18.12
C PHE A 194 -29.25 -7.74 -18.84
N ALA A 195 -29.35 -9.03 -18.59
CA ALA A 195 -28.48 -10.01 -19.21
C ALA A 195 -29.22 -11.36 -19.47
N PRO A 196 -28.89 -12.08 -20.55
CA PRO A 196 -29.38 -13.44 -20.76
C PRO A 196 -28.68 -14.40 -19.77
N ARG A 197 -29.32 -15.54 -19.47
CA ARG A 197 -28.72 -16.61 -18.61
C ARG A 197 -27.46 -17.24 -19.20
N SER A 198 -27.27 -17.14 -20.51
CA SER A 198 -26.16 -17.76 -21.22
C SER A 198 -24.86 -16.92 -21.23
N VAL A 199 -24.76 -15.88 -20.40
CA VAL A 199 -23.55 -15.02 -20.36
C VAL A 199 -22.42 -15.75 -19.66
N ASP A 200 -21.33 -16.00 -20.39
CA ASP A 200 -20.07 -16.45 -19.79
C ASP A 200 -19.26 -15.20 -19.34
N TRP A 201 -19.47 -14.83 -18.07
CA TRP A 201 -18.83 -13.66 -17.46
C TRP A 201 -17.31 -13.78 -17.42
N LEU A 202 -16.80 -14.96 -17.10
CA LEU A 202 -15.37 -15.20 -16.89
C LEU A 202 -14.64 -15.49 -18.21
N GLY A 203 -15.31 -16.06 -19.20
CA GLY A 203 -14.75 -16.34 -20.52
C GLY A 203 -14.88 -15.17 -21.51
N THR A 204 -15.59 -14.09 -21.14
CA THR A 204 -15.77 -12.93 -22.00
C THR A 204 -14.72 -11.85 -21.72
N LYS A 205 -13.87 -11.56 -22.72
CA LYS A 205 -12.74 -10.62 -22.62
C LYS A 205 -13.12 -9.25 -22.05
N GLN A 206 -14.29 -8.72 -22.43
CA GLN A 206 -14.77 -7.37 -22.10
C GLN A 206 -15.03 -7.19 -20.58
N TYR A 207 -15.44 -8.25 -19.89
CA TYR A 207 -15.82 -8.20 -18.47
C TYR A 207 -14.67 -8.54 -17.55
N PHE A 208 -13.66 -9.26 -18.02
CA PHE A 208 -12.64 -9.86 -17.16
C PHE A 208 -11.91 -8.84 -16.27
N TRP A 209 -11.45 -7.71 -16.82
CA TRP A 209 -10.74 -6.70 -16.01
C TRP A 209 -11.62 -6.08 -14.93
N TRP A 210 -12.91 -5.86 -15.23
CA TRP A 210 -13.86 -5.32 -14.27
C TRP A 210 -14.20 -6.33 -13.18
N ILE A 211 -14.35 -7.60 -13.50
CA ILE A 211 -14.58 -8.66 -12.52
C ILE A 211 -13.37 -8.78 -11.59
N VAL A 212 -12.15 -8.82 -12.13
CA VAL A 212 -10.92 -8.79 -11.32
C VAL A 212 -10.88 -7.57 -10.41
N GLY A 213 -11.22 -6.39 -10.93
CA GLY A 213 -11.29 -5.16 -10.14
C GLY A 213 -12.31 -5.25 -8.99
N VAL A 214 -13.53 -5.72 -9.27
CA VAL A 214 -14.58 -5.89 -8.25
C VAL A 214 -14.16 -6.90 -7.17
N VAL A 215 -13.57 -8.02 -7.56
CA VAL A 215 -13.10 -9.05 -6.62
C VAL A 215 -11.99 -8.51 -5.74
N ASN A 216 -11.03 -7.78 -6.30
CA ASN A 216 -9.95 -7.15 -5.54
C ASN A 216 -10.49 -6.06 -4.59
N VAL A 217 -11.40 -5.20 -5.05
CA VAL A 217 -12.03 -4.19 -4.20
C VAL A 217 -12.76 -4.85 -3.04
N TRP A 218 -13.57 -5.88 -3.30
CA TRP A 218 -14.26 -6.61 -2.24
C TRP A 218 -13.30 -7.19 -1.20
N LYS A 219 -12.17 -7.72 -1.66
CA LYS A 219 -11.15 -8.29 -0.78
C LYS A 219 -10.44 -7.23 0.07
N GLU A 220 -10.06 -6.10 -0.54
CA GLU A 220 -9.09 -5.17 0.06
C GLU A 220 -9.73 -3.87 0.61
N VAL A 221 -10.98 -3.53 0.27
CA VAL A 221 -11.62 -2.27 0.66
C VAL A 221 -11.66 -2.07 2.18
N GLY A 222 -11.95 -3.12 2.92
CA GLY A 222 -11.99 -3.07 4.38
C GLY A 222 -10.62 -2.73 4.99
N TRP A 223 -9.57 -3.36 4.53
CA TRP A 223 -8.21 -3.10 4.98
C TRP A 223 -7.75 -1.68 4.69
N GLY A 224 -7.94 -1.20 3.44
CA GLY A 224 -7.64 0.17 3.08
C GLY A 224 -8.42 1.21 3.90
N THR A 225 -9.65 0.90 4.27
CA THR A 225 -10.52 1.76 5.09
C THR A 225 -9.96 2.03 6.49
N ILE A 226 -9.25 1.07 7.10
CA ILE A 226 -8.65 1.23 8.44
C ILE A 226 -7.70 2.42 8.48
N ILE A 227 -6.86 2.56 7.46
CA ILE A 227 -5.85 3.62 7.40
C ILE A 227 -6.52 5.00 7.32
N TYR A 228 -7.55 5.13 6.47
CA TYR A 228 -8.29 6.39 6.35
C TYR A 228 -9.09 6.72 7.60
N ILE A 229 -9.73 5.75 8.26
CA ILE A 229 -10.39 5.98 9.57
C ILE A 229 -9.37 6.44 10.61
N SER A 230 -8.18 5.84 10.65
CA SER A 230 -7.12 6.26 11.56
C SER A 230 -6.70 7.70 11.29
N ALA A 231 -6.52 8.08 10.02
CA ALA A 231 -6.21 9.46 9.65
C ALA A 231 -7.31 10.45 10.07
N MET A 232 -8.59 10.08 9.88
CA MET A 232 -9.72 10.92 10.30
C MET A 232 -9.76 11.13 11.82
N THR A 233 -9.35 10.16 12.64
CA THR A 233 -9.30 10.32 14.09
C THR A 233 -8.21 11.28 14.56
N GLY A 234 -7.24 11.59 13.71
CA GLY A 234 -6.18 12.57 13.97
C GLY A 234 -6.56 14.02 13.67
N ILE A 235 -7.72 14.26 13.05
CA ILE A 235 -8.19 15.61 12.75
C ILE A 235 -8.67 16.28 14.04
N ASP A 236 -8.26 17.57 14.26
CA ASP A 236 -8.65 18.32 15.44
C ASP A 236 -10.19 18.49 15.52
N PRO A 237 -10.82 18.02 16.60
CA PRO A 237 -12.27 18.17 16.80
C PRO A 237 -12.76 19.63 16.73
N SER A 238 -11.91 20.60 17.10
CA SER A 238 -12.25 22.02 17.08
C SER A 238 -12.64 22.52 15.67
N LEU A 239 -12.07 21.92 14.62
CA LEU A 239 -12.42 22.24 13.23
C LEU A 239 -13.88 21.86 12.90
N TYR A 240 -14.34 20.73 13.42
CA TYR A 240 -15.73 20.30 13.26
C TYR A 240 -16.71 21.16 14.06
N GLU A 241 -16.27 21.61 15.25
CA GLU A 241 -17.06 22.51 16.10
C GLU A 241 -17.21 23.90 15.45
N ALA A 242 -16.11 24.46 14.93
CA ALA A 242 -16.14 25.73 14.21
C ALA A 242 -17.06 25.65 12.98
N ALA A 243 -16.89 24.60 12.16
CA ALA A 243 -17.78 24.40 11.00
C ALA A 243 -19.25 24.20 11.40
N ALA A 244 -19.53 23.65 12.58
CA ALA A 244 -20.89 23.51 13.08
C ALA A 244 -21.50 24.88 13.51
N ILE A 245 -20.69 25.75 14.12
CA ILE A 245 -21.07 27.12 14.48
C ILE A 245 -21.39 27.96 13.22
N ASP A 246 -20.57 27.75 12.15
CA ASP A 246 -20.80 28.39 10.85
C ASP A 246 -21.99 27.80 10.07
N GLY A 247 -22.73 26.85 10.66
CA GLY A 247 -23.95 26.29 10.07
C GLY A 247 -23.65 25.19 9.00
N ALA A 248 -22.43 24.70 8.91
CA ALA A 248 -22.09 23.68 7.94
C ALA A 248 -22.77 22.33 8.20
N GLY A 249 -23.51 21.83 7.21
CA GLY A 249 -24.13 20.53 7.21
C GLY A 249 -23.10 19.39 7.16
N ARG A 250 -23.56 18.13 7.34
CA ARG A 250 -22.66 16.96 7.35
C ARG A 250 -21.82 16.85 6.08
N PHE A 251 -22.43 17.01 4.92
CA PHE A 251 -21.74 16.91 3.64
C PHE A 251 -20.69 18.03 3.47
N GLN A 252 -20.98 19.22 3.90
CA GLN A 252 -20.04 20.34 3.87
C GLN A 252 -18.84 20.08 4.79
N ARG A 253 -19.06 19.52 5.98
CA ARG A 253 -17.97 19.12 6.90
C ARG A 253 -17.09 18.00 6.30
N ILE A 254 -17.69 17.03 5.62
CA ILE A 254 -16.91 15.99 4.90
C ILE A 254 -16.04 16.66 3.85
N LEU A 255 -16.60 17.54 3.03
CA LEU A 255 -15.89 18.13 1.88
C LEU A 255 -14.80 19.14 2.30
N HIS A 256 -15.05 19.94 3.33
CA HIS A 256 -14.17 21.07 3.70
C HIS A 256 -13.31 20.82 4.95
N VAL A 257 -13.61 19.81 5.75
CA VAL A 257 -12.82 19.47 6.95
C VAL A 257 -12.21 18.07 6.81
N THR A 258 -13.06 17.04 6.60
CA THR A 258 -12.58 15.65 6.62
C THR A 258 -11.67 15.33 5.43
N LEU A 259 -12.10 15.60 4.20
CA LEU A 259 -11.31 15.30 3.00
C LEU A 259 -9.96 16.07 2.96
N PRO A 260 -9.94 17.39 3.23
CA PRO A 260 -8.67 18.11 3.37
C PRO A 260 -7.79 17.56 4.51
N GLY A 261 -8.41 17.19 5.64
CA GLY A 261 -7.69 16.66 6.81
C GLY A 261 -7.01 15.31 6.57
N ILE A 262 -7.50 14.49 5.65
CA ILE A 262 -6.86 13.21 5.27
C ILE A 262 -5.98 13.30 4.01
N LYS A 263 -5.85 14.48 3.41
CA LYS A 263 -5.13 14.70 2.13
C LYS A 263 -3.71 14.17 2.16
N SER A 264 -2.95 14.47 3.22
CA SER A 264 -1.58 13.99 3.40
C SER A 264 -1.51 12.46 3.37
N THR A 265 -2.37 11.79 4.15
CA THR A 265 -2.45 10.32 4.16
C THR A 265 -2.81 9.76 2.78
N PHE A 266 -3.76 10.39 2.09
CA PHE A 266 -4.15 9.99 0.73
C PHE A 266 -2.96 10.07 -0.24
N ILE A 267 -2.19 11.18 -0.20
CA ILE A 267 -1.06 11.39 -1.11
C ILE A 267 0.05 10.36 -0.84
N ILE A 268 0.39 10.13 0.43
CA ILE A 268 1.40 9.13 0.81
C ILE A 268 1.00 7.74 0.32
N LEU A 269 -0.26 7.33 0.56
CA LEU A 269 -0.77 6.04 0.11
C LEU A 269 -0.83 5.95 -1.43
N LEU A 270 -1.18 7.04 -2.10
CA LEU A 270 -1.19 7.10 -3.56
C LEU A 270 0.21 6.89 -4.14
N ILE A 271 1.24 7.55 -3.58
CA ILE A 271 2.64 7.37 -4.00
C ILE A 271 3.07 5.91 -3.79
N MET A 272 2.77 5.33 -2.64
CA MET A 272 3.07 3.93 -2.36
C MET A 272 2.37 2.99 -3.36
N ASN A 273 1.09 3.19 -3.62
CA ASN A 273 0.32 2.38 -4.56
C ASN A 273 0.84 2.54 -6.01
N ILE A 274 1.29 3.73 -6.39
CA ILE A 274 1.92 3.96 -7.71
C ILE A 274 3.25 3.20 -7.80
N GLY A 275 4.03 3.14 -6.72
CA GLY A 275 5.26 2.35 -6.67
C GLY A 275 5.00 0.85 -6.88
N HIS A 276 3.86 0.35 -6.42
CA HIS A 276 3.41 -1.04 -6.59
C HIS A 276 2.44 -1.24 -7.76
N LEU A 277 2.29 -0.24 -8.64
CA LEU A 277 1.27 -0.27 -9.70
C LEU A 277 1.38 -1.50 -10.60
N LEU A 278 2.58 -1.95 -10.90
CA LEU A 278 2.81 -3.13 -11.74
C LEU A 278 2.77 -4.46 -10.98
N ASP A 279 2.59 -4.43 -9.65
CA ASP A 279 2.47 -5.62 -8.81
C ASP A 279 1.00 -6.08 -8.75
N THR A 280 0.50 -6.61 -9.86
CA THR A 280 -0.89 -7.12 -9.92
C THR A 280 -1.06 -8.48 -9.26
N GLY A 281 0.06 -9.16 -8.95
CA GLY A 281 0.07 -10.57 -8.62
C GLY A 281 -0.29 -11.45 -9.82
N PHE A 282 -0.15 -12.75 -9.66
CA PHE A 282 -0.54 -13.72 -10.69
C PHE A 282 -1.74 -14.57 -10.28
N GLU A 283 -2.02 -14.66 -8.98
CA GLU A 283 -2.95 -15.64 -8.42
C GLU A 283 -4.38 -15.49 -8.94
N ILE A 284 -4.92 -14.25 -8.92
CA ILE A 284 -6.29 -14.02 -9.35
C ILE A 284 -6.42 -14.24 -10.86
N GLN A 285 -5.45 -13.81 -11.66
CA GLN A 285 -5.46 -13.99 -13.12
C GLN A 285 -5.29 -15.46 -13.49
N TYR A 286 -4.42 -16.17 -12.79
CA TYR A 286 -4.16 -17.59 -13.01
C TYR A 286 -5.37 -18.46 -12.61
N LEU A 287 -5.97 -18.17 -11.46
CA LEU A 287 -7.04 -19.01 -10.89
C LEU A 287 -8.41 -18.66 -11.48
N LEU A 288 -8.72 -17.37 -11.74
CA LEU A 288 -10.05 -16.93 -12.15
C LEU A 288 -10.28 -17.04 -13.67
N GLY A 289 -9.29 -16.63 -14.46
CA GLY A 289 -9.44 -16.52 -15.92
C GLY A 289 -9.16 -17.85 -16.63
N PRO A 290 -10.04 -18.31 -17.54
CA PRO A 290 -9.76 -19.45 -18.41
C PRO A 290 -8.72 -19.07 -19.47
N GLU A 291 -8.02 -20.08 -20.03
CA GLU A 291 -6.95 -19.86 -21.02
C GLU A 291 -7.46 -19.25 -22.33
N ILE A 292 -8.72 -19.45 -22.66
CA ILE A 292 -9.32 -18.90 -23.89
C ILE A 292 -9.26 -17.37 -23.97
N ILE A 293 -9.13 -16.69 -22.81
CA ILE A 293 -9.00 -15.22 -22.74
C ILE A 293 -7.58 -14.76 -22.38
N ASN A 294 -6.55 -15.55 -22.69
CA ASN A 294 -5.16 -15.21 -22.42
C ASN A 294 -4.76 -13.80 -22.90
N GLU A 295 -5.34 -13.33 -23.99
CA GLU A 295 -5.11 -11.98 -24.53
C GLU A 295 -5.36 -10.86 -23.50
N VAL A 296 -6.32 -11.02 -22.58
CA VAL A 296 -6.69 -10.02 -21.56
C VAL A 296 -6.35 -10.44 -20.14
N ARG A 297 -6.17 -11.74 -19.90
CA ARG A 297 -5.83 -12.32 -18.59
C ARG A 297 -4.33 -12.20 -18.25
N TYR A 298 -3.49 -12.30 -19.26
CA TYR A 298 -2.06 -12.46 -19.12
C TYR A 298 -1.40 -11.16 -18.68
N THR A 299 -0.95 -11.10 -17.42
CA THR A 299 -0.21 -9.97 -16.85
C THR A 299 1.29 -10.24 -16.85
N ILE A 300 2.12 -9.23 -16.52
CA ILE A 300 3.57 -9.41 -16.42
C ILE A 300 3.91 -10.46 -15.35
N ASP A 301 3.21 -10.47 -14.20
CA ASP A 301 3.45 -11.44 -13.14
C ASP A 301 3.11 -12.87 -13.58
N LEU A 302 2.02 -13.04 -14.33
CA LEU A 302 1.64 -14.32 -14.91
C LEU A 302 2.64 -14.74 -16.00
N TYR A 303 3.15 -13.79 -16.80
CA TYR A 303 4.21 -14.03 -17.77
C TYR A 303 5.48 -14.56 -17.09
N VAL A 304 5.93 -13.90 -16.02
CA VAL A 304 7.11 -14.30 -15.25
C VAL A 304 6.92 -15.69 -14.66
N LEU A 305 5.75 -15.99 -14.11
CA LEU A 305 5.45 -17.33 -13.58
C LEU A 305 5.51 -18.39 -14.68
N ASP A 306 4.82 -18.19 -15.79
CA ASP A 306 4.70 -19.16 -16.88
C ASP A 306 6.06 -19.45 -17.55
N TYR A 307 6.79 -18.38 -17.90
CA TYR A 307 8.12 -18.53 -18.51
C TYR A 307 9.17 -19.03 -17.53
N GLY A 308 9.08 -18.68 -16.26
CA GLY A 308 10.01 -19.13 -15.23
C GLY A 308 9.82 -20.58 -14.80
N THR A 309 8.57 -21.09 -14.81
CA THR A 309 8.25 -22.41 -14.27
C THR A 309 7.84 -23.41 -15.36
N GLN A 310 6.90 -23.06 -16.25
CA GLN A 310 6.32 -24.00 -17.20
C GLN A 310 7.14 -24.06 -18.50
N LYS A 311 7.53 -22.92 -19.05
CA LYS A 311 8.29 -22.84 -20.31
C LYS A 311 9.80 -22.95 -20.10
N THR A 312 10.25 -23.01 -18.84
CA THR A 312 11.66 -23.16 -18.45
C THR A 312 12.62 -22.16 -19.10
N ASN A 313 12.14 -20.96 -19.45
CA ASN A 313 12.95 -19.86 -19.96
C ASN A 313 13.19 -18.81 -18.87
N ILE A 314 14.07 -19.15 -17.94
CA ILE A 314 14.42 -18.32 -16.78
C ILE A 314 14.98 -16.96 -17.21
N GLY A 315 15.72 -16.92 -18.34
CA GLY A 315 16.29 -15.67 -18.87
C GLY A 315 15.23 -14.63 -19.20
N LEU A 316 14.21 -15.00 -19.99
CA LEU A 316 13.09 -14.14 -20.35
C LEU A 316 12.24 -13.76 -19.12
N ALA A 317 11.95 -14.72 -18.24
CA ALA A 317 11.22 -14.46 -17.01
C ALA A 317 11.94 -13.44 -16.12
N THR A 318 13.26 -13.61 -15.94
CA THR A 318 14.08 -12.68 -15.15
C THR A 318 14.18 -11.30 -15.81
N ALA A 319 14.32 -11.23 -17.14
CA ALA A 319 14.35 -9.98 -17.88
C ALA A 319 13.02 -9.21 -17.75
N ALA A 320 11.87 -9.91 -17.83
CA ALA A 320 10.56 -9.33 -17.60
C ALA A 320 10.39 -8.81 -16.17
N GLY A 321 10.89 -9.55 -15.18
CA GLY A 321 10.88 -9.13 -13.77
C GLY A 321 11.74 -7.88 -13.53
N ILE A 322 12.94 -7.81 -14.11
CA ILE A 322 13.81 -6.62 -14.04
C ILE A 322 13.16 -5.43 -14.73
N PHE A 323 12.60 -5.62 -15.93
CA PHE A 323 11.85 -4.57 -16.64
C PHE A 323 10.74 -4.00 -15.75
N LYS A 324 9.91 -4.87 -15.15
CA LYS A 324 8.85 -4.47 -14.21
C LYS A 324 9.41 -3.65 -13.05
N SER A 325 10.50 -4.11 -12.42
CA SER A 325 11.12 -3.43 -11.27
C SER A 325 11.68 -2.05 -11.64
N VAL A 326 12.32 -1.92 -12.80
CA VAL A 326 12.84 -0.63 -13.28
C VAL A 326 11.70 0.37 -13.49
N ILE A 327 10.61 -0.05 -14.12
CA ILE A 327 9.42 0.81 -14.31
C ILE A 327 8.80 1.19 -12.95
N ALA A 328 8.70 0.25 -12.01
CA ALA A 328 8.17 0.52 -10.67
C ALA A 328 9.00 1.60 -9.94
N VAL A 329 10.34 1.52 -10.01
CA VAL A 329 11.23 2.54 -9.43
C VAL A 329 11.06 3.91 -10.11
N ILE A 330 10.92 3.94 -11.44
CA ILE A 330 10.68 5.17 -12.20
C ILE A 330 9.33 5.79 -11.80
N LEU A 331 8.28 4.98 -11.69
CA LEU A 331 6.95 5.44 -11.27
C LEU A 331 6.96 5.96 -9.84
N LEU A 332 7.58 5.25 -8.90
CA LEU A 332 7.68 5.64 -7.50
C LEU A 332 8.44 6.98 -7.35
N THR A 333 9.62 7.07 -7.96
CA THR A 333 10.44 8.28 -7.88
C THR A 333 9.77 9.46 -8.59
N GLY A 334 9.13 9.21 -9.72
CA GLY A 334 8.36 10.22 -10.46
C GLY A 334 7.17 10.73 -9.66
N ALA A 335 6.38 9.83 -9.04
CA ALA A 335 5.24 10.20 -8.19
C ALA A 335 5.70 10.99 -6.96
N ASN A 336 6.78 10.56 -6.30
CA ASN A 336 7.35 11.26 -5.16
C ASN A 336 7.88 12.67 -5.53
N PHE A 337 8.58 12.78 -6.66
CA PHE A 337 9.04 14.08 -7.17
C PHE A 337 7.88 15.03 -7.49
N LEU A 338 6.82 14.48 -8.10
CA LEU A 338 5.63 15.28 -8.44
C LEU A 338 4.92 15.78 -7.18
N ALA A 339 4.74 14.94 -6.17
CA ALA A 339 4.15 15.33 -4.89
C ALA A 339 4.96 16.44 -4.23
N LYS A 340 6.30 16.31 -4.18
CA LYS A 340 7.20 17.31 -3.64
C LYS A 340 7.12 18.65 -4.40
N LYS A 341 7.02 18.61 -5.73
CA LYS A 341 6.86 19.81 -6.56
C LYS A 341 5.53 20.51 -6.34
N LEU A 342 4.49 19.78 -6.00
CA LEU A 342 3.16 20.31 -5.67
C LEU A 342 3.05 20.83 -4.23
N GLY A 343 4.13 20.76 -3.45
CA GLY A 343 4.16 21.21 -2.04
C GLY A 343 3.42 20.25 -1.09
N GLU A 344 3.24 19.00 -1.49
CA GLU A 344 2.58 17.97 -0.72
C GLU A 344 3.59 17.07 0.02
N ASP A 345 3.12 16.33 1.02
CA ASP A 345 3.95 15.38 1.73
C ASP A 345 4.53 14.33 0.79
N SER A 346 5.81 14.03 0.96
CA SER A 346 6.56 13.08 0.15
C SER A 346 7.15 11.98 1.04
N LEU A 347 7.45 10.82 0.45
CA LEU A 347 8.07 9.71 1.18
C LEU A 347 9.57 9.89 1.42
N MET A 348 10.23 10.69 0.56
CA MET A 348 11.69 10.92 0.57
C MET A 348 12.03 12.39 0.49
#